data_2efb6fa7cc634b75d94bca1ea415dd94
#
_entry.id   2efb6fa7cc634b75d94bca1ea415dd94
#
_cell.length_a   1.000
_cell.length_b   1.000
_cell.length_c   1.000
_cell.angle_alpha   90.00
_cell.angle_beta   90.00
_cell.angle_gamma   90.00
#
_symmetry.space_group_name_H-M   'P 1'
#
loop_
_entity.id
_entity.type
_entity.pdbx_description
1 polymer ?
#
loop_
_entity_poly.entity_id
_entity_poly.type
_entity_poly.pdbx_seq_one_letter_code
_entity_poly.pdbx_strand_id
1 'polypeptide(L)'
;MKPITLLPTLFIAAILTINGLGCKKNNSSEESYLAIKTKFGSRIDPANLANYASQGKPAYILKDNTAGNNITNAKATLGRVLFYDKQLSINNTVSCGSCHLQKFAFGDTALASLGVENGRTGRHSMRLINARFSNEAKFFWDERAATLEQQTTKPIQDHAEMGFSGQNGRPTLSTLLTKLQNLDYYKELFQFVYGNQTITESRLQECLSQFVRSIQSFDSKYDVGRAQVAQEQQAFPNFTQQENMGKNMFLMPPQFNAAGVRTGGGLGCAGCHAAPEFDIDPNTGNNGIIGNLNAPGIDINNTRAPSLRDLVGTDGQPNGPMMHTGGIRTLQAAIGHYGQINLAPGNTRLDPRLRPNGFGQNLNLNQQEVDAVIAFLKTLTGSAVYTDQKWADPFQ
;
A
#
# COMPACT_ATOMS: atom_id res chain seq x y z
N MET A 1 69.04 -52.39 -55.78
CA MET A 1 68.98 -51.95 -54.35
C MET A 1 69.86 -50.74 -54.21
N LYS A 2 69.26 -49.54 -54.05
CA LYS A 2 70.01 -48.33 -53.90
C LYS A 2 69.73 -47.79 -52.46
N PRO A 3 70.74 -47.26 -51.71
CA PRO A 3 70.54 -46.81 -50.40
C PRO A 3 69.94 -45.38 -50.39
N ILE A 4 69.03 -45.11 -49.48
CA ILE A 4 68.39 -43.82 -49.24
C ILE A 4 69.28 -43.06 -48.20
N THR A 5 69.74 -41.87 -48.63
CA THR A 5 70.45 -40.93 -47.80
C THR A 5 69.50 -40.06 -47.01
N LEU A 6 69.61 -40.04 -45.66
CA LEU A 6 68.91 -39.11 -44.78
C LEU A 6 69.67 -37.76 -44.68
N LEU A 7 68.98 -36.67 -44.95
CA LEU A 7 69.42 -35.31 -44.62
C LEU A 7 68.92 -34.92 -43.20
N PRO A 8 69.70 -34.27 -42.34
CA PRO A 8 69.24 -33.78 -41.08
C PRO A 8 68.51 -32.43 -41.21
N THR A 9 67.28 -32.37 -40.71
CA THR A 9 66.50 -31.14 -40.66
C THR A 9 66.92 -30.32 -39.43
N LEU A 10 67.38 -29.12 -39.65
CA LEU A 10 67.73 -28.13 -38.63
C LEU A 10 66.43 -27.55 -38.07
N PHE A 11 66.14 -27.77 -36.77
CA PHE A 11 65.05 -27.06 -36.04
C PHE A 11 65.56 -25.69 -35.54
N ILE A 12 65.03 -24.64 -36.13
CA ILE A 12 65.17 -23.27 -35.62
C ILE A 12 64.05 -23.05 -34.62
N ALA A 13 64.44 -22.98 -33.33
CA ALA A 13 63.50 -22.59 -32.25
C ALA A 13 63.28 -21.09 -32.30
N ALA A 14 62.09 -20.67 -32.78
CA ALA A 14 61.65 -19.29 -32.65
C ALA A 14 61.07 -19.06 -31.24
N ILE A 15 61.77 -18.27 -30.44
CA ILE A 15 61.29 -17.80 -29.10
C ILE A 15 60.26 -16.72 -29.36
N LEU A 16 58.96 -17.06 -29.26
CA LEU A 16 57.89 -16.08 -29.18
C LEU A 16 57.85 -15.48 -27.76
N THR A 17 58.29 -14.25 -27.61
CA THR A 17 58.03 -13.45 -26.41
C THR A 17 56.54 -13.07 -26.42
N ILE A 18 55.73 -13.77 -25.63
CA ILE A 18 54.34 -13.41 -25.34
C ILE A 18 54.37 -12.19 -24.42
N ASN A 19 54.23 -10.98 -24.96
CA ASN A 19 53.87 -9.81 -24.17
C ASN A 19 52.47 -10.06 -23.57
N GLY A 20 52.42 -10.42 -22.31
CA GLY A 20 51.18 -10.49 -21.56
C GLY A 20 50.52 -9.12 -21.53
N LEU A 21 49.53 -8.91 -22.40
CA LEU A 21 48.52 -7.90 -22.19
C LEU A 21 47.73 -8.33 -20.95
N GLY A 22 48.12 -7.81 -19.79
CA GLY A 22 47.34 -7.90 -18.58
C GLY A 22 45.99 -7.28 -18.87
N CYS A 23 44.93 -8.11 -18.97
CA CYS A 23 43.58 -7.62 -18.82
C CYS A 23 43.49 -6.89 -17.48
N LYS A 24 43.55 -5.56 -17.49
CA LYS A 24 43.05 -4.78 -16.37
C LYS A 24 41.59 -5.23 -16.19
N LYS A 25 41.32 -6.04 -15.15
CA LYS A 25 39.98 -6.18 -14.59
C LYS A 25 39.54 -4.74 -14.32
N ASN A 26 38.61 -4.22 -15.12
CA ASN A 26 37.93 -3.01 -14.80
C ASN A 26 37.22 -3.25 -13.47
N ASN A 27 37.78 -2.74 -12.39
CA ASN A 27 37.12 -2.59 -11.09
C ASN A 27 36.08 -1.47 -11.16
N SER A 28 35.24 -1.47 -12.22
CA SER A 28 34.22 -0.44 -12.44
C SER A 28 32.94 -0.67 -11.63
N SER A 29 32.87 -1.74 -10.83
CA SER A 29 31.67 -2.04 -10.04
C SER A 29 31.70 -1.48 -8.61
N GLU A 30 32.85 -1.10 -8.08
CA GLU A 30 32.93 -0.57 -6.71
C GLU A 30 32.80 0.96 -6.63
N GLU A 31 33.11 1.69 -7.70
CA GLU A 31 32.92 3.16 -7.78
C GLU A 31 31.54 3.60 -8.30
N SER A 32 30.76 2.68 -8.88
CA SER A 32 29.42 2.99 -9.32
C SER A 32 28.48 3.11 -8.12
N TYR A 33 27.69 4.18 -8.07
CA TYR A 33 26.68 4.45 -7.04
C TYR A 33 27.24 4.92 -5.67
N LEU A 34 28.31 5.73 -5.69
CA LEU A 34 28.91 6.28 -4.47
C LEU A 34 27.93 7.15 -3.67
N ALA A 35 27.10 7.96 -4.33
CA ALA A 35 26.12 8.81 -3.64
C ALA A 35 25.00 7.99 -2.99
N ILE A 36 24.56 6.88 -3.61
CA ILE A 36 23.62 5.94 -3.00
C ILE A 36 24.25 5.31 -1.76
N LYS A 37 25.47 4.78 -1.88
CA LYS A 37 26.18 4.15 -0.77
C LYS A 37 26.42 5.11 0.39
N THR A 38 26.83 6.34 0.08
CA THR A 38 27.07 7.39 1.09
C THR A 38 25.78 7.77 1.81
N LYS A 39 24.64 7.86 1.08
CA LYS A 39 23.37 8.28 1.65
C LYS A 39 22.66 7.21 2.46
N PHE A 40 22.69 5.95 1.99
CA PHE A 40 21.85 4.87 2.51
C PHE A 40 22.65 3.74 3.18
N GLY A 41 23.98 3.69 3.01
CA GLY A 41 24.80 2.58 3.48
C GLY A 41 24.37 1.26 2.82
N SER A 42 24.19 0.22 3.62
CA SER A 42 23.72 -1.10 3.18
C SER A 42 22.19 -1.19 3.02
N ARG A 43 21.42 -0.16 3.37
CA ARG A 43 19.95 -0.19 3.30
C ARG A 43 19.41 -0.12 1.87
N ILE A 44 20.19 0.45 0.96
CA ILE A 44 19.95 0.44 -0.48
C ILE A 44 21.25 -0.02 -1.16
N ASP A 45 21.25 -1.23 -1.66
CA ASP A 45 22.37 -1.82 -2.38
C ASP A 45 21.91 -2.17 -3.81
N PRO A 46 22.34 -1.40 -4.83
CA PRO A 46 22.01 -1.69 -6.22
C PRO A 46 22.45 -3.07 -6.72
N ALA A 47 23.47 -3.68 -6.10
CA ALA A 47 23.93 -5.03 -6.45
C ALA A 47 23.07 -6.12 -5.80
N ASN A 48 22.34 -5.82 -4.71
CA ASN A 48 21.55 -6.80 -3.97
C ASN A 48 20.22 -6.21 -3.50
N LEU A 49 19.31 -6.00 -4.44
CA LEU A 49 18.00 -5.41 -4.16
C LEU A 49 17.09 -6.35 -3.38
N ALA A 50 16.26 -5.80 -2.51
CA ALA A 50 15.18 -6.53 -1.87
C ALA A 50 14.19 -7.06 -2.93
N ASN A 51 13.60 -8.23 -2.66
CA ASN A 51 12.62 -8.85 -3.54
C ASN A 51 11.23 -8.22 -3.36
N TYR A 52 10.83 -7.36 -4.30
CA TYR A 52 9.49 -6.79 -4.42
C TYR A 52 8.68 -7.44 -5.54
N ALA A 53 9.36 -7.85 -6.62
CA ALA A 53 8.71 -8.32 -7.84
C ALA A 53 8.14 -9.74 -7.70
N SER A 54 8.85 -10.62 -6.99
CA SER A 54 8.52 -12.05 -6.89
C SER A 54 8.05 -12.42 -5.48
N GLN A 55 7.29 -11.55 -4.84
CA GLN A 55 6.66 -11.87 -3.56
C GLN A 55 5.53 -12.90 -3.77
N GLY A 56 5.51 -13.94 -2.93
CA GLY A 56 4.41 -14.90 -2.93
C GLY A 56 3.09 -14.26 -2.58
N LYS A 57 2.01 -14.74 -3.20
CA LYS A 57 0.64 -14.42 -2.82
C LYS A 57 -0.17 -15.71 -2.71
N PRO A 58 -1.20 -15.78 -1.83
CA PRO A 58 -2.07 -16.94 -1.76
C PRO A 58 -2.77 -17.24 -3.08
N ALA A 59 -3.01 -18.52 -3.38
CA ALA A 59 -3.67 -18.92 -4.62
C ALA A 59 -5.11 -18.39 -4.77
N TYR A 60 -5.78 -18.13 -3.65
CA TYR A 60 -7.13 -17.57 -3.64
C TYR A 60 -7.18 -16.05 -3.91
N ILE A 61 -6.03 -15.36 -3.97
CA ILE A 61 -5.93 -13.96 -4.39
C ILE A 61 -5.81 -13.91 -5.91
N LEU A 62 -6.89 -13.56 -6.58
CA LEU A 62 -6.97 -13.59 -8.04
C LEU A 62 -6.73 -12.23 -8.70
N LYS A 63 -6.93 -11.14 -7.95
CA LYS A 63 -6.80 -9.78 -8.47
C LYS A 63 -5.37 -9.30 -8.46
N ASP A 64 -5.03 -8.47 -9.43
CA ASP A 64 -3.73 -7.83 -9.55
C ASP A 64 -3.85 -6.59 -10.45
N ASN A 65 -3.69 -5.41 -9.89
CA ASN A 65 -3.81 -4.15 -10.62
C ASN A 65 -2.46 -3.59 -11.11
N THR A 66 -1.46 -4.44 -11.32
CA THR A 66 -0.13 -4.02 -11.82
C THR A 66 -0.07 -3.85 -13.34
N ALA A 67 -1.14 -4.10 -14.08
CA ALA A 67 -1.15 -3.99 -15.54
C ALA A 67 -0.66 -2.60 -16.00
N GLY A 68 0.30 -2.60 -16.94
CA GLY A 68 0.95 -1.38 -17.44
C GLY A 68 2.09 -0.83 -16.58
N ASN A 69 2.22 -1.27 -15.31
CA ASN A 69 3.34 -0.89 -14.44
C ASN A 69 3.72 -2.05 -13.51
N ASN A 70 4.18 -3.15 -14.09
CA ASN A 70 4.60 -4.35 -13.36
C ASN A 70 5.72 -4.06 -12.36
N ILE A 71 5.63 -4.64 -11.17
CA ILE A 71 6.62 -4.42 -10.12
C ILE A 71 7.98 -4.98 -10.55
N THR A 72 9.02 -4.15 -10.46
CA THR A 72 10.42 -4.53 -10.56
C THR A 72 11.14 -4.18 -9.26
N ASN A 73 12.17 -4.95 -8.89
CA ASN A 73 12.93 -4.65 -7.68
C ASN A 73 13.57 -3.26 -7.74
N ALA A 74 14.07 -2.85 -8.90
CA ALA A 74 14.72 -1.56 -9.09
C ALA A 74 13.74 -0.38 -8.91
N LYS A 75 12.58 -0.39 -9.60
CA LYS A 75 11.60 0.70 -9.47
C LYS A 75 10.98 0.74 -8.07
N ALA A 76 10.67 -0.41 -7.47
CA ALA A 76 10.14 -0.44 -6.11
C ALA A 76 11.16 0.05 -5.07
N THR A 77 12.46 -0.23 -5.25
CA THR A 77 13.52 0.32 -4.42
C THR A 77 13.60 1.85 -4.52
N LEU A 78 13.58 2.42 -5.74
CA LEU A 78 13.51 3.88 -5.90
C LEU A 78 12.21 4.43 -5.31
N GLY A 79 11.09 3.74 -5.48
CA GLY A 79 9.81 4.08 -4.87
C GLY A 79 9.87 4.13 -3.34
N ARG A 80 10.58 3.16 -2.71
CA ARG A 80 10.84 3.18 -1.27
C ARG A 80 11.61 4.43 -0.84
N VAL A 81 12.66 4.79 -1.56
CA VAL A 81 13.42 6.02 -1.27
C VAL A 81 12.50 7.24 -1.37
N LEU A 82 11.77 7.39 -2.47
CA LEU A 82 10.81 8.49 -2.68
C LEU A 82 9.75 8.55 -1.57
N PHE A 83 9.24 7.41 -1.13
CA PHE A 83 8.18 7.32 -0.12
C PHE A 83 8.61 7.87 1.25
N TYR A 84 9.87 7.69 1.64
CA TYR A 84 10.39 8.14 2.92
C TYR A 84 11.15 9.46 2.86
N ASP A 85 11.47 9.97 1.65
CA ASP A 85 12.28 11.16 1.53
C ASP A 85 11.47 12.45 1.80
N LYS A 86 11.83 13.14 2.85
CA LYS A 86 11.26 14.43 3.22
C LYS A 86 11.59 15.55 2.21
N GLN A 87 12.57 15.35 1.32
CA GLN A 87 12.85 16.27 0.22
C GLN A 87 11.64 16.46 -0.71
N LEU A 88 10.65 15.56 -0.67
CA LEU A 88 9.43 15.66 -1.45
C LEU A 88 8.42 16.68 -0.88
N SER A 89 8.72 17.33 0.25
CA SER A 89 7.93 18.47 0.76
C SER A 89 8.68 19.79 0.62
N ILE A 90 7.94 20.91 0.62
CA ILE A 90 8.52 22.25 0.34
C ILE A 90 9.58 22.65 1.37
N ASN A 91 9.42 22.26 2.62
CA ASN A 91 10.30 22.59 3.75
C ASN A 91 11.09 21.39 4.29
N ASN A 92 11.09 20.24 3.62
CA ASN A 92 11.80 19.01 3.98
C ASN A 92 11.37 18.40 5.33
N THR A 93 10.12 18.59 5.75
CA THR A 93 9.63 18.09 7.04
C THR A 93 8.73 16.86 6.91
N VAL A 94 8.07 16.68 5.77
CA VAL A 94 7.04 15.65 5.53
C VAL A 94 7.42 14.75 4.36
N SER A 95 7.13 13.47 4.51
CA SER A 95 7.19 12.45 3.44
C SER A 95 5.91 11.60 3.48
N CYS A 96 5.71 10.70 2.51
CA CYS A 96 4.60 9.73 2.58
C CYS A 96 4.67 8.90 3.86
N GLY A 97 5.89 8.45 4.25
CA GLY A 97 6.13 7.72 5.49
C GLY A 97 5.84 8.49 6.77
N SER A 98 5.63 9.82 6.70
CA SER A 98 5.23 10.63 7.88
C SER A 98 3.76 10.41 8.27
N CYS A 99 2.90 10.06 7.29
CA CYS A 99 1.47 9.82 7.45
C CYS A 99 1.08 8.36 7.24
N HIS A 100 1.97 7.56 6.65
CA HIS A 100 1.78 6.13 6.41
C HIS A 100 2.90 5.35 7.12
N LEU A 101 2.70 5.15 8.44
CA LEU A 101 3.71 4.59 9.34
C LEU A 101 3.71 3.07 9.27
N GLN A 102 4.84 2.45 8.94
CA GLN A 102 4.96 0.99 8.84
C GLN A 102 4.49 0.27 10.10
N LYS A 103 4.85 0.75 11.27
CA LYS A 103 4.47 0.18 12.57
C LYS A 103 2.96 0.16 12.84
N PHE A 104 2.15 0.86 12.02
CA PHE A 104 0.70 0.88 12.04
C PHE A 104 0.11 0.38 10.72
N ALA A 105 0.78 -0.60 10.09
CA ALA A 105 0.40 -1.16 8.80
C ALA A 105 0.25 -0.09 7.71
N PHE A 106 1.16 0.88 7.68
CA PHE A 106 1.13 2.02 6.77
C PHE A 106 -0.12 2.90 6.88
N GLY A 107 -0.68 3.00 8.08
CA GLY A 107 -1.71 3.95 8.47
C GLY A 107 -1.16 5.04 9.40
N ASP A 108 -2.05 5.86 9.96
CA ASP A 108 -1.74 6.92 10.92
C ASP A 108 -2.57 6.76 12.20
N THR A 109 -2.04 7.23 13.32
CA THR A 109 -2.75 7.30 14.60
C THR A 109 -3.44 8.64 14.85
N ALA A 110 -3.10 9.69 14.08
CA ALA A 110 -3.74 10.99 14.14
C ALA A 110 -5.10 10.98 13.43
N LEU A 111 -6.04 11.81 13.89
CA LEU A 111 -7.30 12.04 13.19
C LEU A 111 -7.05 12.62 11.79
N ALA A 112 -6.24 13.68 11.74
CA ALA A 112 -5.71 14.32 10.55
C ALA A 112 -4.21 14.37 10.65
N SER A 113 -3.51 13.88 9.65
CA SER A 113 -2.05 13.87 9.59
C SER A 113 -1.52 15.30 9.49
N LEU A 114 -0.36 15.54 10.09
CA LEU A 114 0.32 16.84 10.04
C LEU A 114 1.08 16.96 8.72
N GLY A 115 0.77 18.02 7.98
CA GLY A 115 1.48 18.40 6.77
C GLY A 115 2.49 19.54 7.00
N VAL A 116 2.87 20.21 5.92
CA VAL A 116 3.80 21.34 5.97
C VAL A 116 3.17 22.56 6.67
N GLU A 117 3.99 23.36 7.34
CA GLU A 117 3.57 24.64 7.97
C GLU A 117 2.35 24.51 8.89
N ASN A 118 2.24 23.39 9.63
CA ASN A 118 1.12 23.03 10.49
C ASN A 118 -0.21 22.78 9.76
N GLY A 119 -0.17 22.63 8.43
CA GLY A 119 -1.31 22.14 7.65
C GLY A 119 -1.78 20.76 8.13
N ARG A 120 -3.02 20.42 7.86
CA ARG A 120 -3.58 19.11 8.19
C ARG A 120 -4.33 18.53 7.02
N THR A 121 -4.28 17.19 6.89
CA THR A 121 -5.05 16.47 5.88
C THR A 121 -6.56 16.70 6.09
N GLY A 122 -7.30 16.77 5.00
CA GLY A 122 -8.75 16.93 5.04
C GLY A 122 -9.51 15.66 5.43
N ARG A 123 -8.84 14.51 5.39
CA ARG A 123 -9.37 13.21 5.78
C ARG A 123 -8.29 12.38 6.45
N HIS A 124 -8.70 11.41 7.26
CA HIS A 124 -7.79 10.45 7.89
C HIS A 124 -7.02 9.62 6.85
N SER A 125 -5.72 9.35 7.12
CA SER A 125 -4.87 8.58 6.21
C SER A 125 -5.24 7.10 6.21
N MET A 126 -5.55 6.56 5.02
CA MET A 126 -5.85 5.13 4.87
C MET A 126 -4.58 4.27 4.97
N ARG A 127 -4.72 3.05 5.49
CA ARG A 127 -3.66 2.03 5.38
C ARG A 127 -3.40 1.68 3.93
N LEU A 128 -2.13 1.41 3.59
CA LEU A 128 -1.72 1.16 2.20
C LEU A 128 -1.56 -0.33 1.86
N ILE A 129 -1.76 -1.23 2.83
CA ILE A 129 -1.58 -2.66 2.60
C ILE A 129 -2.49 -3.19 1.51
N ASN A 130 -1.98 -4.16 0.76
CA ASN A 130 -2.67 -4.89 -0.28
C ASN A 130 -3.33 -4.03 -1.38
N ALA A 131 -2.89 -2.78 -1.56
CA ALA A 131 -3.39 -1.88 -2.61
C ALA A 131 -3.30 -2.50 -4.03
N ARG A 132 -2.36 -3.43 -4.23
CA ARG A 132 -2.19 -4.21 -5.47
C ARG A 132 -3.39 -5.08 -5.81
N PHE A 133 -4.09 -5.58 -4.81
CA PHE A 133 -5.08 -6.65 -4.95
C PHE A 133 -6.52 -6.15 -4.82
N SER A 134 -6.70 -4.82 -4.76
CA SER A 134 -8.01 -4.19 -4.71
C SER A 134 -8.83 -4.43 -5.99
N ASN A 135 -10.13 -4.60 -5.83
CA ASN A 135 -11.10 -4.61 -6.94
C ASN A 135 -11.24 -3.24 -7.57
N GLU A 136 -11.24 -2.21 -6.74
CA GLU A 136 -11.36 -0.83 -7.16
C GLU A 136 -9.98 -0.30 -7.54
N ALA A 137 -9.86 0.17 -8.77
CA ALA A 137 -8.64 0.77 -9.28
C ALA A 137 -8.52 2.26 -8.96
N LYS A 138 -9.60 2.90 -8.46
CA LYS A 138 -9.62 4.31 -8.06
C LYS A 138 -9.17 4.47 -6.61
N PHE A 139 -8.53 5.59 -6.30
CA PHE A 139 -7.86 5.80 -5.03
C PHE A 139 -8.29 7.10 -4.35
N PHE A 140 -7.97 7.26 -3.08
CA PHE A 140 -8.52 8.17 -2.07
C PHE A 140 -9.90 7.75 -1.56
N TRP A 141 -10.34 8.37 -0.45
CA TRP A 141 -11.68 8.15 0.11
C TRP A 141 -12.81 8.48 -0.87
N ASP A 142 -12.59 9.46 -1.75
CA ASP A 142 -13.53 9.96 -2.75
C ASP A 142 -13.24 9.48 -4.17
N GLU A 143 -12.31 8.53 -4.32
CA GLU A 143 -11.99 7.89 -5.60
C GLU A 143 -11.56 8.85 -6.72
N ARG A 144 -11.06 10.05 -6.34
CA ARG A 144 -10.68 11.11 -7.30
C ARG A 144 -9.44 10.84 -8.14
N ALA A 145 -8.67 9.79 -7.83
CA ALA A 145 -7.56 9.34 -8.65
C ALA A 145 -7.92 8.06 -9.38
N ALA A 146 -7.84 8.06 -10.71
CA ALA A 146 -8.22 6.92 -11.54
C ALA A 146 -7.24 5.75 -11.48
N THR A 147 -5.99 5.99 -11.08
CA THR A 147 -4.95 4.96 -10.91
C THR A 147 -4.10 5.26 -9.67
N LEU A 148 -3.35 4.26 -9.19
CA LEU A 148 -2.42 4.47 -8.09
C LEU A 148 -1.27 5.41 -8.50
N GLU A 149 -0.83 5.36 -9.76
CA GLU A 149 0.16 6.28 -10.31
C GLU A 149 -0.29 7.74 -10.13
N GLN A 150 -1.49 8.06 -10.58
CA GLN A 150 -2.05 9.41 -10.43
C GLN A 150 -2.25 9.80 -8.96
N GLN A 151 -2.54 8.84 -8.10
CA GLN A 151 -2.71 9.10 -6.67
C GLN A 151 -1.41 9.58 -6.03
N THR A 152 -0.27 8.94 -6.34
CA THR A 152 0.98 9.11 -5.59
C THR A 152 1.56 10.53 -5.62
N THR A 153 1.33 11.32 -6.66
CA THR A 153 1.83 12.71 -6.75
C THR A 153 0.81 13.76 -6.30
N LYS A 154 -0.45 13.39 -6.03
CA LYS A 154 -1.46 14.35 -5.54
C LYS A 154 -1.16 14.90 -4.13
N PRO A 155 -0.75 14.10 -3.13
CA PRO A 155 -0.34 14.60 -1.82
C PRO A 155 0.87 15.56 -1.90
N ILE A 156 1.79 15.32 -2.84
CA ILE A 156 2.94 16.20 -3.08
C ILE A 156 2.45 17.60 -3.52
N GLN A 157 1.40 17.63 -4.35
CA GLN A 157 0.80 18.86 -4.89
C GLN A 157 -0.31 19.43 -3.99
N ASP A 158 -0.68 18.75 -2.92
CA ASP A 158 -1.64 19.29 -1.96
C ASP A 158 -1.01 20.41 -1.12
N HIS A 159 -1.78 21.52 -0.98
CA HIS A 159 -1.29 22.73 -0.31
C HIS A 159 -0.99 22.49 1.17
N ALA A 160 -1.84 21.75 1.86
CA ALA A 160 -1.71 21.47 3.28
C ALA A 160 -0.80 20.27 3.58
N GLU A 161 -0.68 19.28 2.67
CA GLU A 161 0.08 18.07 2.92
C GLU A 161 1.58 18.27 2.66
N MET A 162 2.03 18.36 1.40
CA MET A 162 3.46 18.48 1.05
C MET A 162 3.82 19.79 0.35
N GLY A 163 2.85 20.56 -0.11
CA GLY A 163 2.92 21.98 -0.40
C GLY A 163 3.37 22.41 -1.79
N PHE A 164 3.72 21.52 -2.74
CA PHE A 164 4.06 21.90 -4.12
C PHE A 164 2.83 22.22 -4.97
N SER A 165 1.93 23.04 -4.44
CA SER A 165 0.59 23.29 -5.01
C SER A 165 0.59 24.30 -6.16
N GLY A 166 1.62 25.13 -6.31
CA GLY A 166 1.61 26.26 -7.25
C GLY A 166 0.63 27.38 -6.88
N GLN A 167 0.02 27.33 -5.70
CA GLN A 167 -0.99 28.29 -5.25
C GLN A 167 -0.42 29.16 -4.12
N ASN A 168 -0.92 30.40 -4.01
CA ASN A 168 -0.57 31.33 -2.94
C ASN A 168 0.96 31.49 -2.75
N GLY A 169 1.71 31.59 -3.86
CA GLY A 169 3.16 31.78 -3.84
C GLY A 169 3.98 30.51 -3.59
N ARG A 170 3.35 29.35 -3.42
CA ARG A 170 4.08 28.07 -3.26
C ARG A 170 4.63 27.55 -4.58
N PRO A 171 5.76 26.82 -4.54
CA PRO A 171 6.34 26.22 -5.74
C PRO A 171 5.44 25.13 -6.32
N THR A 172 5.66 24.79 -7.57
CA THR A 172 4.96 23.73 -8.29
C THR A 172 5.71 22.41 -8.25
N LEU A 173 5.10 21.34 -8.73
CA LEU A 173 5.75 20.05 -8.91
C LEU A 173 7.01 20.14 -9.80
N SER A 174 7.03 21.01 -10.83
CA SER A 174 8.22 21.19 -11.66
C SER A 174 9.43 21.70 -10.86
N THR A 175 9.21 22.55 -9.87
CA THR A 175 10.25 22.98 -8.92
C THR A 175 10.79 21.81 -8.09
N LEU A 176 9.92 20.90 -7.65
CA LEU A 176 10.36 19.66 -6.99
C LEU A 176 11.22 18.82 -7.92
N LEU A 177 10.81 18.59 -9.17
CA LEU A 177 11.59 17.79 -10.13
C LEU A 177 12.99 18.36 -10.30
N THR A 178 13.11 19.68 -10.45
CA THR A 178 14.41 20.38 -10.51
C THR A 178 15.21 20.21 -9.21
N LYS A 179 14.57 20.31 -8.04
CA LYS A 179 15.20 20.09 -6.74
C LYS A 179 15.79 18.67 -6.65
N LEU A 180 15.02 17.65 -7.00
CA LEU A 180 15.48 16.26 -6.98
C LEU A 180 16.61 16.00 -7.98
N GLN A 181 16.55 16.64 -9.18
CA GLN A 181 17.58 16.53 -10.21
C GLN A 181 18.95 17.05 -9.74
N ASN A 182 19.01 17.88 -8.69
CA ASN A 182 20.24 18.40 -8.12
C ASN A 182 20.83 17.54 -6.99
N LEU A 183 20.15 16.45 -6.60
CA LEU A 183 20.61 15.54 -5.56
C LEU A 183 21.32 14.33 -6.19
N ASP A 184 22.59 14.13 -5.86
CA ASP A 184 23.44 13.13 -6.51
C ASP A 184 22.92 11.70 -6.33
N TYR A 185 22.37 11.35 -5.14
CA TYR A 185 21.77 10.04 -4.95
C TYR A 185 20.53 9.79 -5.85
N TYR A 186 19.75 10.84 -6.19
CA TYR A 186 18.68 10.68 -7.17
C TYR A 186 19.20 10.53 -8.59
N LYS A 187 20.25 11.28 -8.99
CA LYS A 187 20.88 11.08 -10.29
C LYS A 187 21.34 9.63 -10.47
N GLU A 188 22.02 9.08 -9.45
CA GLU A 188 22.48 7.69 -9.49
C GLU A 188 21.31 6.68 -9.46
N LEU A 189 20.28 6.90 -8.62
CA LEU A 189 19.11 6.04 -8.57
C LEU A 189 18.33 6.01 -9.89
N PHE A 190 18.11 7.17 -10.52
CA PHE A 190 17.43 7.23 -11.82
C PHE A 190 18.29 6.64 -12.94
N GLN A 191 19.62 6.87 -12.90
CA GLN A 191 20.58 6.20 -13.81
C GLN A 191 20.50 4.68 -13.67
N PHE A 192 20.45 4.16 -12.45
CA PHE A 192 20.34 2.74 -12.16
C PHE A 192 19.02 2.14 -12.67
N VAL A 193 17.88 2.82 -12.42
CA VAL A 193 16.55 2.30 -12.72
C VAL A 193 16.16 2.47 -14.18
N TYR A 194 16.54 3.58 -14.82
CA TYR A 194 16.09 3.98 -16.17
C TYR A 194 17.20 4.09 -17.21
N GLY A 195 18.45 3.86 -16.83
CA GLY A 195 19.60 4.02 -17.72
C GLY A 195 19.95 5.50 -18.05
N ASN A 196 19.29 6.47 -17.41
CA ASN A 196 19.57 7.90 -17.52
C ASN A 196 19.06 8.64 -16.27
N GLN A 197 19.59 9.85 -16.06
CA GLN A 197 19.33 10.65 -14.84
C GLN A 197 18.06 11.52 -14.90
N THR A 198 17.28 11.46 -15.97
CA THR A 198 16.09 12.32 -16.13
C THR A 198 15.01 11.99 -15.11
N ILE A 199 14.55 13.00 -14.37
CA ILE A 199 13.46 12.88 -13.39
C ILE A 199 12.20 13.51 -13.97
N THR A 200 11.12 12.75 -14.03
CA THR A 200 9.79 13.21 -14.49
C THR A 200 8.70 12.79 -13.51
N GLU A 201 7.55 13.47 -13.54
CA GLU A 201 6.39 13.09 -12.75
C GLU A 201 5.99 11.64 -13.01
N SER A 202 5.91 11.22 -14.27
CA SER A 202 5.55 9.85 -14.63
C SER A 202 6.49 8.81 -13.98
N ARG A 203 7.80 9.06 -13.96
CA ARG A 203 8.77 8.17 -13.32
C ARG A 203 8.64 8.14 -11.80
N LEU A 204 8.29 9.28 -11.15
CA LEU A 204 7.96 9.30 -9.73
C LEU A 204 6.70 8.45 -9.47
N GLN A 205 5.66 8.65 -10.27
CA GLN A 205 4.40 7.90 -10.19
C GLN A 205 4.61 6.39 -10.34
N GLU A 206 5.38 5.99 -11.36
CA GLU A 206 5.71 4.57 -11.59
C GLU A 206 6.42 3.93 -10.40
N CYS A 207 7.43 4.60 -9.85
CA CYS A 207 8.23 4.05 -8.76
C CYS A 207 7.44 4.02 -7.44
N LEU A 208 6.78 5.12 -7.09
CA LEU A 208 5.97 5.20 -5.86
C LEU A 208 4.84 4.17 -5.86
N SER A 209 4.12 4.03 -6.98
CA SER A 209 3.03 3.06 -7.08
C SER A 209 3.53 1.61 -7.03
N GLN A 210 4.70 1.29 -7.61
CA GLN A 210 5.29 -0.04 -7.46
C GLN A 210 5.68 -0.35 -6.02
N PHE A 211 6.25 0.64 -5.29
CA PHE A 211 6.53 0.44 -3.87
C PHE A 211 5.25 0.23 -3.06
N VAL A 212 4.23 1.06 -3.22
CA VAL A 212 2.95 0.91 -2.51
C VAL A 212 2.30 -0.44 -2.83
N ARG A 213 2.27 -0.87 -4.10
CA ARG A 213 1.76 -2.18 -4.50
C ARG A 213 2.57 -3.34 -3.92
N SER A 214 3.83 -3.12 -3.57
CA SER A 214 4.67 -4.15 -2.96
C SER A 214 4.34 -4.43 -1.49
N ILE A 215 3.64 -3.50 -0.83
CA ILE A 215 3.24 -3.63 0.58
C ILE A 215 2.08 -4.62 0.67
N GLN A 216 2.37 -5.83 1.11
CA GLN A 216 1.37 -6.91 1.21
C GLN A 216 1.39 -7.60 2.56
N SER A 217 0.21 -8.09 2.99
CA SER A 217 -0.01 -8.81 4.23
C SER A 217 -0.88 -10.02 3.96
N PHE A 218 -0.27 -11.22 4.01
CA PHE A 218 -0.90 -12.52 3.75
C PHE A 218 -0.42 -13.60 4.71
N ASP A 219 0.06 -13.22 5.88
CA ASP A 219 0.59 -14.12 6.92
C ASP A 219 -0.29 -14.13 8.20
N SER A 220 -1.53 -13.70 8.07
CA SER A 220 -2.49 -13.66 9.18
C SER A 220 -3.07 -15.05 9.53
N LYS A 221 -3.70 -15.14 10.70
CA LYS A 221 -4.46 -16.35 11.11
C LYS A 221 -5.54 -16.70 10.08
N TYR A 222 -6.19 -15.68 9.49
CA TYR A 222 -7.15 -15.85 8.41
C TYR A 222 -6.52 -16.54 7.19
N ASP A 223 -5.33 -16.09 6.76
CA ASP A 223 -4.66 -16.64 5.57
C ASP A 223 -4.32 -18.12 5.76
N VAL A 224 -3.84 -18.49 6.94
CA VAL A 224 -3.57 -19.88 7.30
C VAL A 224 -4.84 -20.73 7.23
N GLY A 225 -5.96 -20.23 7.76
CA GLY A 225 -7.25 -20.94 7.72
C GLY A 225 -7.85 -21.03 6.31
N ARG A 226 -7.80 -19.91 5.59
CA ARG A 226 -8.34 -19.84 4.22
C ARG A 226 -7.64 -20.79 3.25
N ALA A 227 -6.34 -20.99 3.41
CA ALA A 227 -5.55 -21.91 2.59
C ALA A 227 -5.94 -23.39 2.80
N GLN A 228 -6.63 -23.73 3.89
CA GLN A 228 -7.00 -25.12 4.23
C GLN A 228 -8.40 -25.51 3.71
N VAL A 229 -9.15 -24.58 3.13
CA VAL A 229 -10.52 -24.81 2.67
C VAL A 229 -10.71 -24.39 1.23
N ALA A 230 -11.65 -25.03 0.54
CA ALA A 230 -11.92 -24.73 -0.88
C ALA A 230 -12.69 -23.41 -1.04
N GLN A 231 -13.56 -23.07 -0.11
CA GLN A 231 -14.48 -21.93 -0.23
C GLN A 231 -14.46 -21.07 1.03
N GLU A 232 -14.64 -19.76 0.85
CA GLU A 232 -14.67 -18.76 1.92
C GLU A 232 -15.71 -19.06 3.02
N GLN A 233 -16.85 -19.59 2.64
CA GLN A 233 -17.99 -19.86 3.54
C GLN A 233 -17.75 -21.03 4.50
N GLN A 234 -16.82 -21.94 4.18
CA GLN A 234 -16.50 -23.07 5.04
C GLN A 234 -15.88 -22.61 6.36
N ALA A 235 -16.14 -23.35 7.44
CA ALA A 235 -15.46 -23.10 8.70
C ALA A 235 -13.95 -23.31 8.57
N PHE A 236 -13.15 -22.41 9.10
CA PHE A 236 -11.70 -22.54 9.06
C PHE A 236 -11.23 -23.42 10.24
N PRO A 237 -10.43 -24.47 9.97
CA PRO A 237 -10.04 -25.43 11.02
C PRO A 237 -9.22 -24.83 12.15
N ASN A 238 -8.47 -23.77 11.88
CA ASN A 238 -7.63 -23.07 12.85
C ASN A 238 -8.36 -21.95 13.62
N PHE A 239 -9.65 -21.71 13.29
CA PHE A 239 -10.47 -20.71 13.97
C PHE A 239 -11.20 -21.32 15.17
N THR A 240 -11.36 -20.52 16.22
CA THR A 240 -12.30 -20.85 17.30
C THR A 240 -13.76 -20.83 16.80
N GLN A 241 -14.67 -21.38 17.59
CA GLN A 241 -16.10 -21.29 17.28
C GLN A 241 -16.58 -19.83 17.16
N GLN A 242 -16.08 -18.95 18.02
CA GLN A 242 -16.42 -17.52 18.00
C GLN A 242 -15.89 -16.82 16.75
N GLU A 243 -14.66 -17.09 16.32
CA GLU A 243 -14.08 -16.52 15.10
C GLU A 243 -14.81 -17.02 13.84
N ASN A 244 -15.17 -18.30 13.77
CA ASN A 244 -15.98 -18.83 12.67
C ASN A 244 -17.41 -18.25 12.67
N MET A 245 -18.02 -18.06 13.85
CA MET A 245 -19.30 -17.35 13.98
C MET A 245 -19.17 -15.93 13.44
N GLY A 246 -18.15 -15.18 13.86
CA GLY A 246 -17.90 -13.81 13.40
C GLY A 246 -17.66 -13.72 11.90
N LYS A 247 -16.90 -14.68 11.33
CA LYS A 247 -16.71 -14.79 9.88
C LYS A 247 -18.03 -14.98 9.13
N ASN A 248 -18.89 -15.89 9.63
CA ASN A 248 -20.19 -16.12 9.01
C ASN A 248 -21.09 -14.89 9.11
N MET A 249 -21.14 -14.23 10.27
CA MET A 249 -21.89 -12.98 10.46
C MET A 249 -21.40 -11.87 9.51
N PHE A 250 -20.10 -11.77 9.28
CA PHE A 250 -19.50 -10.81 8.37
C PHE A 250 -19.87 -11.09 6.90
N LEU A 251 -19.83 -12.36 6.48
CA LEU A 251 -20.01 -12.76 5.08
C LEU A 251 -21.48 -12.79 4.65
N MET A 252 -22.38 -13.26 5.54
CA MET A 252 -23.78 -13.44 5.19
C MET A 252 -24.57 -12.13 5.16
N PRO A 253 -25.42 -11.92 4.14
CA PRO A 253 -26.28 -10.75 4.08
C PRO A 253 -27.35 -10.78 5.20
N PRO A 254 -27.77 -9.62 5.73
CA PRO A 254 -28.87 -9.52 6.65
C PRO A 254 -30.22 -9.74 5.95
N GLN A 255 -31.21 -10.23 6.70
CA GLN A 255 -32.61 -10.29 6.31
C GLN A 255 -33.38 -9.22 7.08
N PHE A 256 -34.10 -8.34 6.36
CA PHE A 256 -34.82 -7.22 6.95
C PHE A 256 -36.32 -7.38 6.85
N ASN A 257 -37.06 -6.93 7.87
CA ASN A 257 -38.49 -6.71 7.78
C ASN A 257 -38.80 -5.40 6.99
N ALA A 258 -40.09 -5.11 6.81
CA ALA A 258 -40.54 -3.92 6.07
C ALA A 258 -40.08 -2.59 6.69
N ALA A 259 -39.74 -2.54 7.98
CA ALA A 259 -39.25 -1.36 8.69
C ALA A 259 -37.73 -1.22 8.69
N GLY A 260 -37.00 -2.05 7.93
CA GLY A 260 -35.53 -2.00 7.87
C GLY A 260 -34.83 -2.57 9.12
N VAL A 261 -35.52 -3.36 9.94
CA VAL A 261 -34.97 -4.02 11.12
C VAL A 261 -34.58 -5.45 10.75
N ARG A 262 -33.35 -5.87 11.09
CA ARG A 262 -32.88 -7.23 10.85
C ARG A 262 -33.67 -8.25 11.69
N THR A 263 -34.13 -9.29 11.01
CA THR A 263 -34.86 -10.44 11.62
C THR A 263 -34.06 -11.74 11.54
N GLY A 264 -32.99 -11.78 10.78
CA GLY A 264 -32.15 -12.97 10.60
C GLY A 264 -30.97 -12.70 9.64
N GLY A 265 -30.26 -13.76 9.26
CA GLY A 265 -29.06 -13.68 8.43
C GLY A 265 -27.86 -13.12 9.18
N GLY A 266 -26.83 -12.66 8.42
CA GLY A 266 -25.61 -12.07 8.96
C GLY A 266 -25.71 -10.55 9.12
N LEU A 267 -24.54 -9.88 9.08
CA LEU A 267 -24.43 -8.43 9.18
C LEU A 267 -24.12 -7.75 7.82
N GLY A 268 -23.78 -8.53 6.78
CA GLY A 268 -23.59 -8.04 5.42
C GLY A 268 -22.35 -7.19 5.17
N CYS A 269 -21.36 -7.22 6.06
CA CYS A 269 -20.13 -6.42 5.94
C CYS A 269 -19.39 -6.70 4.62
N ALA A 270 -19.42 -7.96 4.15
CA ALA A 270 -18.80 -8.36 2.88
C ALA A 270 -19.42 -7.72 1.64
N GLY A 271 -20.58 -7.09 1.74
CA GLY A 271 -21.20 -6.30 0.67
C GLY A 271 -20.37 -5.06 0.28
N CYS A 272 -19.57 -4.52 1.23
CA CYS A 272 -18.65 -3.42 0.98
C CYS A 272 -17.19 -3.84 1.16
N HIS A 273 -16.92 -4.78 2.07
CA HIS A 273 -15.58 -5.30 2.37
C HIS A 273 -15.47 -6.75 1.88
N ALA A 274 -15.35 -6.91 0.55
CA ALA A 274 -15.39 -8.21 -0.09
C ALA A 274 -14.16 -9.08 0.25
N ALA A 275 -14.41 -10.31 0.73
CA ALA A 275 -13.35 -11.28 0.90
C ALA A 275 -12.77 -11.73 -0.45
N PRO A 276 -11.50 -12.14 -0.51
CA PRO A 276 -10.56 -12.32 0.59
C PRO A 276 -9.73 -11.08 0.95
N GLU A 277 -9.87 -9.97 0.25
CA GLU A 277 -9.12 -8.74 0.51
C GLU A 277 -9.80 -7.82 1.53
N PHE A 278 -11.09 -8.02 1.77
CA PHE A 278 -11.90 -7.21 2.68
C PHE A 278 -11.85 -5.72 2.35
N ASP A 279 -11.73 -5.42 1.07
CA ASP A 279 -11.68 -4.07 0.53
C ASP A 279 -12.90 -3.74 -0.33
N ILE A 280 -12.85 -2.59 -0.98
CA ILE A 280 -13.97 -2.00 -1.67
C ILE A 280 -14.62 -2.93 -2.69
N ASP A 281 -15.95 -2.94 -2.66
CA ASP A 281 -16.79 -3.27 -3.80
C ASP A 281 -16.94 -1.99 -4.67
N PRO A 282 -16.56 -2.02 -5.96
CA PRO A 282 -16.84 -0.91 -6.88
C PRO A 282 -18.33 -0.53 -6.84
N ASN A 283 -18.63 0.76 -6.90
CA ASN A 283 -19.97 1.35 -6.81
C ASN A 283 -20.56 1.43 -5.39
N THR A 284 -19.75 1.42 -4.35
CA THR A 284 -20.19 1.76 -2.99
C THR A 284 -20.64 3.22 -2.92
N GLY A 285 -21.69 3.47 -2.11
CA GLY A 285 -22.01 4.78 -1.58
C GLY A 285 -21.22 5.10 -0.31
N ASN A 286 -21.47 6.25 0.33
CA ASN A 286 -20.88 6.52 1.62
C ASN A 286 -21.55 5.72 2.75
N ASN A 287 -20.87 5.59 3.86
CA ASN A 287 -21.33 4.79 5.01
C ASN A 287 -22.21 5.53 6.02
N GLY A 288 -22.71 6.74 5.68
CA GLY A 288 -23.53 7.56 6.58
C GLY A 288 -22.72 8.52 7.47
N ILE A 289 -21.40 8.37 7.60
CA ILE A 289 -20.54 9.39 8.22
C ILE A 289 -20.21 10.42 7.16
N ILE A 290 -20.68 11.65 7.32
CA ILE A 290 -20.56 12.72 6.35
C ILE A 290 -19.96 14.01 6.91
N GLY A 291 -19.36 13.99 8.08
CA GLY A 291 -18.66 15.15 8.63
C GLY A 291 -17.38 15.47 7.86
N ASN A 292 -17.05 16.73 7.74
CA ASN A 292 -15.72 17.17 7.34
C ASN A 292 -14.79 17.23 8.56
N LEU A 293 -13.51 16.88 8.35
CA LEU A 293 -12.54 16.86 9.46
C LEU A 293 -12.06 18.26 9.84
N ASN A 294 -11.79 19.12 8.86
CA ASN A 294 -11.16 20.44 9.07
C ASN A 294 -11.92 21.60 8.41
N ALA A 295 -13.17 21.39 7.99
CA ALA A 295 -13.96 22.41 7.31
C ALA A 295 -15.44 22.31 7.72
N PRO A 296 -16.21 23.40 7.67
CA PRO A 296 -17.66 23.34 7.80
C PRO A 296 -18.30 22.60 6.62
N GLY A 297 -19.54 22.09 6.82
CA GLY A 297 -20.31 21.40 5.80
C GLY A 297 -20.21 19.88 5.87
N ILE A 298 -20.62 19.22 4.81
CA ILE A 298 -20.69 17.76 4.73
C ILE A 298 -19.82 17.21 3.60
N ASP A 299 -19.22 16.06 3.82
CA ASP A 299 -18.46 15.26 2.87
C ASP A 299 -19.24 13.98 2.52
N ILE A 300 -19.99 14.01 1.42
CA ILE A 300 -20.76 12.85 0.96
C ILE A 300 -20.00 11.99 -0.06
N ASN A 301 -18.78 12.39 -0.44
CA ASN A 301 -18.00 11.73 -1.49
C ASN A 301 -17.05 10.65 -0.98
N ASN A 302 -17.02 10.37 0.32
CA ASN A 302 -16.19 9.33 0.91
C ASN A 302 -16.78 7.93 0.67
N THR A 303 -16.68 7.44 -0.55
CA THR A 303 -17.35 6.23 -1.02
C THR A 303 -16.47 4.98 -0.94
N ARG A 304 -15.15 5.13 -0.79
CA ARG A 304 -14.24 3.99 -0.73
C ARG A 304 -14.31 3.24 0.61
N ALA A 305 -14.51 1.92 0.57
CA ALA A 305 -14.35 1.02 1.70
C ALA A 305 -12.91 0.47 1.73
N PRO A 306 -12.03 0.90 2.65
CA PRO A 306 -10.66 0.43 2.71
C PRO A 306 -10.57 -1.02 3.18
N SER A 307 -9.45 -1.70 2.85
CA SER A 307 -9.19 -3.05 3.35
C SER A 307 -9.26 -3.10 4.88
N LEU A 308 -9.88 -4.15 5.39
CA LEU A 308 -9.93 -4.44 6.83
C LEU A 308 -8.75 -5.31 7.30
N ARG A 309 -7.86 -5.73 6.40
CA ARG A 309 -6.62 -6.39 6.79
C ARG A 309 -5.78 -5.46 7.64
N ASP A 310 -5.15 -6.00 8.65
CA ASP A 310 -4.36 -5.22 9.63
C ASP A 310 -5.10 -3.98 10.18
N LEU A 311 -6.43 -4.06 10.30
CA LEU A 311 -7.22 -3.05 11.00
C LEU A 311 -6.81 -2.97 12.48
N VAL A 312 -6.43 -4.11 13.02
CA VAL A 312 -5.91 -4.31 14.39
C VAL A 312 -4.43 -4.66 14.29
N GLY A 313 -3.62 -4.08 15.16
CA GLY A 313 -2.20 -4.39 15.28
C GLY A 313 -1.94 -5.71 16.01
N THR A 314 -0.67 -6.10 16.04
CA THR A 314 -0.22 -7.33 16.73
C THR A 314 -0.43 -7.28 18.25
N ASP A 315 -0.63 -6.09 18.81
CA ASP A 315 -0.99 -5.86 20.21
C ASP A 315 -2.50 -6.02 20.51
N GLY A 316 -3.31 -6.31 19.48
CA GLY A 316 -4.74 -6.45 19.58
C GLY A 316 -5.53 -5.13 19.64
N GLN A 317 -4.85 -3.98 19.48
CA GLN A 317 -5.48 -2.66 19.43
C GLN A 317 -5.64 -2.19 17.97
N PRO A 318 -6.62 -1.33 17.66
CA PRO A 318 -6.72 -0.72 16.34
C PRO A 318 -5.44 0.01 15.94
N ASN A 319 -4.96 -0.19 14.73
CA ASN A 319 -3.77 0.48 14.18
C ASN A 319 -3.94 2.00 13.98
N GLY A 320 -5.12 2.51 14.20
CA GLY A 320 -5.43 3.94 14.14
C GLY A 320 -6.92 4.19 14.18
N PRO A 321 -7.33 5.44 14.13
CA PRO A 321 -8.73 5.82 13.98
C PRO A 321 -9.34 5.24 12.71
N MET A 322 -10.65 5.08 12.72
CA MET A 322 -11.43 4.55 11.60
C MET A 322 -12.32 5.62 10.98
N MET A 323 -12.80 5.36 9.78
CA MET A 323 -13.58 6.25 8.91
C MET A 323 -12.74 7.43 8.37
N HIS A 324 -13.26 8.11 7.37
CA HIS A 324 -12.54 9.24 6.74
C HIS A 324 -12.32 10.43 7.68
N THR A 325 -13.15 10.55 8.72
CA THR A 325 -13.00 11.57 9.77
C THR A 325 -12.08 11.14 10.92
N GLY A 326 -11.71 9.84 11.00
CA GLY A 326 -11.00 9.31 12.16
C GLY A 326 -11.80 9.36 13.46
N GLY A 327 -13.11 9.60 13.40
CA GLY A 327 -13.95 9.83 14.60
C GLY A 327 -14.23 8.55 15.41
N ILE A 328 -14.03 7.37 14.86
CA ILE A 328 -14.26 6.09 15.51
C ILE A 328 -12.92 5.44 15.87
N ARG A 329 -12.76 5.02 17.14
CA ARG A 329 -11.49 4.53 17.67
C ARG A 329 -11.50 3.09 18.16
N THR A 330 -12.68 2.44 18.21
CA THR A 330 -12.81 1.05 18.65
C THR A 330 -13.63 0.23 17.66
N LEU A 331 -13.33 -1.07 17.55
CA LEU A 331 -14.11 -1.98 16.71
C LEU A 331 -15.57 -2.05 17.16
N GLN A 332 -15.81 -2.04 18.47
CA GLN A 332 -17.15 -2.00 19.05
C GLN A 332 -17.96 -0.81 18.50
N ALA A 333 -17.38 0.39 18.52
CA ALA A 333 -18.04 1.60 18.01
C ALA A 333 -18.21 1.57 16.47
N ALA A 334 -17.27 0.97 15.73
CA ALA A 334 -17.40 0.81 14.27
C ALA A 334 -18.56 -0.13 13.91
N ILE A 335 -18.65 -1.28 14.57
CA ILE A 335 -19.75 -2.23 14.37
C ILE A 335 -21.07 -1.61 14.84
N GLY A 336 -21.07 -0.90 15.97
CA GLY A 336 -22.24 -0.19 16.48
C GLY A 336 -22.77 0.88 15.51
N HIS A 337 -21.88 1.61 14.83
CA HIS A 337 -22.29 2.56 13.78
C HIS A 337 -23.08 1.86 12.67
N TYR A 338 -22.58 0.74 12.16
CA TYR A 338 -23.31 -0.04 11.16
C TYR A 338 -24.53 -0.77 11.75
N GLY A 339 -24.57 -0.97 13.06
CA GLY A 339 -25.71 -1.53 13.78
C GLY A 339 -26.97 -0.70 13.63
N GLN A 340 -26.83 0.63 13.53
CA GLN A 340 -27.95 1.55 13.30
C GLN A 340 -27.51 2.74 12.50
N ILE A 341 -27.94 2.84 11.26
CA ILE A 341 -27.67 3.94 10.34
C ILE A 341 -28.75 5.02 10.47
N ASN A 342 -28.34 6.21 10.87
CA ASN A 342 -29.21 7.37 10.87
C ASN A 342 -29.13 8.08 9.52
N LEU A 343 -30.30 8.35 8.90
CA LEU A 343 -30.40 9.06 7.64
C LEU A 343 -30.14 10.55 7.89
N ALA A 344 -28.92 11.00 7.58
CA ALA A 344 -28.55 12.40 7.77
C ALA A 344 -29.14 13.30 6.66
N PRO A 345 -29.72 14.46 7.01
CA PRO A 345 -30.18 15.44 6.02
C PRO A 345 -29.06 15.83 5.06
N GLY A 346 -29.38 15.89 3.76
CA GLY A 346 -28.41 16.26 2.71
C GLY A 346 -27.50 15.11 2.25
N ASN A 347 -27.52 13.93 2.88
CA ASN A 347 -26.78 12.78 2.41
C ASN A 347 -27.49 12.08 1.24
N THR A 348 -27.22 12.53 0.03
CA THR A 348 -27.77 11.97 -1.21
C THR A 348 -27.00 10.76 -1.74
N ARG A 349 -25.85 10.39 -1.11
CA ARG A 349 -24.95 9.33 -1.57
C ARG A 349 -24.75 8.21 -0.53
N LEU A 350 -25.69 8.08 0.43
CA LEU A 350 -25.69 6.92 1.33
C LEU A 350 -25.79 5.62 0.52
N ASP A 351 -24.97 4.63 0.85
CA ASP A 351 -25.00 3.34 0.18
C ASP A 351 -26.39 2.69 0.28
N PRO A 352 -26.98 2.24 -0.83
CA PRO A 352 -28.32 1.62 -0.83
C PRO A 352 -28.43 0.40 0.10
N ARG A 353 -27.34 -0.35 0.32
CA ARG A 353 -27.28 -1.51 1.23
C ARG A 353 -27.53 -1.12 2.69
N LEU A 354 -27.20 0.13 3.04
CA LEU A 354 -27.41 0.70 4.37
C LEU A 354 -28.81 1.35 4.53
N ARG A 355 -29.65 1.24 3.49
CA ARG A 355 -30.99 1.83 3.45
C ARG A 355 -32.05 0.83 3.00
N PRO A 356 -32.20 -0.32 3.70
CA PRO A 356 -33.19 -1.34 3.35
C PRO A 356 -34.60 -0.75 3.40
N ASN A 357 -35.40 -0.98 2.35
CA ASN A 357 -36.78 -0.50 2.20
C ASN A 357 -36.96 1.03 2.38
N GLY A 358 -35.88 1.82 2.18
CA GLY A 358 -35.90 3.27 2.35
C GLY A 358 -35.62 3.77 3.77
N PHE A 359 -35.53 2.88 4.76
CA PHE A 359 -35.19 3.19 6.15
C PHE A 359 -33.69 3.03 6.39
N GLY A 360 -33.11 3.79 7.34
CA GLY A 360 -31.77 3.49 7.81
C GLY A 360 -31.71 2.08 8.41
N GLN A 361 -30.69 1.33 8.04
CA GLN A 361 -30.46 -0.02 8.53
C GLN A 361 -30.50 -0.08 10.06
N ASN A 362 -31.19 -1.08 10.63
CA ASN A 362 -31.08 -1.48 12.03
C ASN A 362 -30.77 -2.97 12.09
N LEU A 363 -29.53 -3.31 12.45
CA LEU A 363 -29.07 -4.71 12.53
C LEU A 363 -29.53 -5.42 13.82
N ASN A 364 -30.17 -4.71 14.75
CA ASN A 364 -30.65 -5.29 16.01
C ASN A 364 -29.56 -6.19 16.65
N LEU A 365 -28.38 -5.63 16.83
CA LEU A 365 -27.17 -6.35 17.31
C LEU A 365 -27.31 -6.77 18.76
N ASN A 366 -26.90 -7.98 19.07
CA ASN A 366 -26.59 -8.39 20.42
C ASN A 366 -25.07 -8.43 20.67
N GLN A 367 -24.67 -8.48 21.96
CA GLN A 367 -23.25 -8.41 22.33
C GLN A 367 -22.47 -9.62 21.81
N GLN A 368 -23.06 -10.81 21.79
CA GLN A 368 -22.40 -12.01 21.29
C GLN A 368 -22.01 -11.90 19.79
N GLU A 369 -22.90 -11.32 18.97
CA GLU A 369 -22.62 -11.08 17.55
C GLU A 369 -21.50 -10.05 17.37
N VAL A 370 -21.51 -8.97 18.13
CA VAL A 370 -20.46 -7.95 18.11
C VAL A 370 -19.10 -8.53 18.49
N ASP A 371 -19.06 -9.30 19.59
CA ASP A 371 -17.82 -9.93 20.06
C ASP A 371 -17.29 -10.96 19.06
N ALA A 372 -18.17 -11.69 18.39
CA ALA A 372 -17.79 -12.65 17.36
C ALA A 372 -17.17 -11.95 16.13
N VAL A 373 -17.78 -10.86 15.65
CA VAL A 373 -17.21 -10.11 14.52
C VAL A 373 -15.90 -9.45 14.91
N ILE A 374 -15.74 -8.93 16.12
CA ILE A 374 -14.45 -8.42 16.62
C ILE A 374 -13.42 -9.54 16.64
N ALA A 375 -13.76 -10.74 17.13
CA ALA A 375 -12.85 -11.88 17.13
C ALA A 375 -12.39 -12.23 15.70
N PHE A 376 -13.32 -12.25 14.75
CA PHE A 376 -13.01 -12.47 13.34
C PHE A 376 -12.09 -11.38 12.79
N LEU A 377 -12.39 -10.08 12.96
CA LEU A 377 -11.58 -8.99 12.45
C LEU A 377 -10.14 -9.03 12.97
N LYS A 378 -9.92 -9.48 14.21
CA LYS A 378 -8.58 -9.69 14.78
C LYS A 378 -7.79 -10.78 14.06
N THR A 379 -8.44 -11.75 13.43
CA THR A 379 -7.75 -12.80 12.67
C THR A 379 -7.12 -12.29 11.35
N LEU A 380 -7.47 -11.09 10.89
CA LEU A 380 -6.96 -10.47 9.67
C LEU A 380 -5.60 -9.77 9.86
N THR A 381 -5.02 -9.83 11.06
CA THR A 381 -3.73 -9.19 11.40
C THR A 381 -2.58 -10.09 10.99
N GLY A 382 -1.70 -9.56 10.14
CA GLY A 382 -0.42 -10.17 9.78
C GLY A 382 0.69 -9.82 10.78
N SER A 383 1.91 -10.21 10.48
CA SER A 383 3.09 -9.94 11.29
C SER A 383 4.21 -9.26 10.52
N ALA A 384 4.51 -9.73 9.31
CA ALA A 384 5.66 -9.29 8.53
C ALA A 384 5.58 -7.82 8.10
N VAL A 385 4.39 -7.31 7.79
CA VAL A 385 4.20 -5.94 7.30
C VAL A 385 4.73 -4.88 8.26
N TYR A 386 4.73 -5.15 9.56
CA TYR A 386 5.14 -4.20 10.61
C TYR A 386 6.66 -4.04 10.73
N THR A 387 7.43 -5.05 10.36
CA THR A 387 8.86 -5.15 10.71
C THR A 387 9.79 -5.50 9.55
N ASP A 388 9.26 -5.97 8.40
CA ASP A 388 10.10 -6.37 7.28
C ASP A 388 10.90 -5.18 6.74
N GLN A 389 12.23 -5.33 6.74
CA GLN A 389 13.18 -4.29 6.38
C GLN A 389 13.08 -3.82 4.93
N LYS A 390 12.53 -4.63 4.03
CA LYS A 390 12.31 -4.22 2.64
C LYS A 390 11.33 -3.05 2.51
N TRP A 391 10.45 -2.85 3.50
CA TRP A 391 9.51 -1.73 3.55
C TRP A 391 9.88 -0.65 4.56
N ALA A 392 10.93 -0.84 5.37
CA ALA A 392 11.36 0.12 6.38
C ALA A 392 11.96 1.40 5.75
N ASP A 393 12.04 2.45 6.57
CA ASP A 393 12.65 3.73 6.19
C ASP A 393 14.15 3.54 5.85
N PRO A 394 14.60 3.82 4.62
CA PRO A 394 16.01 3.66 4.25
C PRO A 394 16.91 4.80 4.77
N PHE A 395 16.35 5.86 5.34
CA PHE A 395 17.09 6.99 5.90
C PHE A 395 17.39 6.86 7.39
N GLN A 396 16.85 5.82 8.07
CA GLN A 396 17.03 5.59 9.52
C GLN A 396 17.98 4.45 9.80
#